data_e86b6ee7170e615ebe54ff3aa025811e
#
_entry.id   e86b6ee7170e615ebe54ff3aa025811e
#
_cell.length_a   1.000
_cell.length_b   1.000
_cell.length_c   1.000
_cell.angle_alpha   90.00
_cell.angle_beta   90.00
_cell.angle_gamma   90.00
#
_symmetry.space_group_name_H-M   'P 1'
#
loop_
_entity.id
_entity.type
_entity.pdbx_description
1 polymer ?
#
loop_
_entity_poly.entity_id
_entity_poly.type
_entity_poly.pdbx_seq_one_letter_code
_entity_poly.pdbx_strand_id
1 'polypeptide(L)'
;MRAVSPPLLRSCHMRCYARSMLAESLVYARSFWRTPPPFRPFLVDAVGLWARGERQFRAWTPHLNKTRTVIDTTIDDIAPRRKVAVLGAGPLFDVPLESLARTFDTVLLIDVAHLAITDERTRRYGNVSHIWRDLAPPGEARPLAFLNDVADLDWVISVNLASQIGRTAPAGEARRAIDAHLDGLGRLRMPATLVTDIDYRVFDRDGTLLEEADLMRGRPLPRPESRWLWAVAPFGEEHPDRRRIHSVVAFPDWPRLSAP
;
A
#
# COMPACT_ATOMS: atom_id res chain seq x y z
N MET A 1 44.76 -2.95 23.06
CA MET A 1 44.18 -1.60 23.04
C MET A 1 42.72 -1.70 22.70
N ARG A 2 41.82 -1.42 23.67
CA ARG A 2 40.36 -1.42 23.45
C ARG A 2 39.97 -0.03 22.93
N ALA A 3 39.44 0.06 21.72
CA ALA A 3 38.86 1.29 21.21
C ALA A 3 37.54 1.59 21.94
N VAL A 4 37.54 2.65 22.76
CA VAL A 4 36.36 3.19 23.43
C VAL A 4 35.60 4.02 22.39
N SER A 5 34.42 3.54 21.96
CA SER A 5 33.53 4.31 21.09
C SER A 5 32.99 5.55 21.87
N PRO A 6 32.94 6.73 21.25
CA PRO A 6 32.55 7.95 21.95
C PRO A 6 31.05 7.94 22.30
N PRO A 7 30.64 8.49 23.46
CA PRO A 7 29.28 8.48 23.99
C PRO A 7 28.26 9.29 23.16
N LEU A 8 28.69 10.07 22.18
CA LEU A 8 27.84 10.96 21.38
C LEU A 8 26.94 10.22 20.37
N LEU A 9 27.35 9.05 19.86
CA LEU A 9 26.56 8.26 18.90
C LEU A 9 25.35 7.57 19.56
N ARG A 10 25.46 7.16 20.81
CA ARG A 10 24.32 6.56 21.56
C ARG A 10 23.23 7.58 21.91
N SER A 11 23.60 8.82 22.18
CA SER A 11 22.66 9.91 22.51
C SER A 11 21.85 10.36 21.30
N CYS A 12 22.42 10.34 20.08
CA CYS A 12 21.72 10.72 18.86
C CYS A 12 20.68 9.66 18.45
N HIS A 13 21.04 8.37 18.54
CA HIS A 13 20.10 7.26 18.25
C HIS A 13 18.90 7.24 19.21
N MET A 14 19.13 7.41 20.51
CA MET A 14 18.05 7.44 21.50
C MET A 14 17.10 8.64 21.31
N ARG A 15 17.62 9.80 20.92
CA ARG A 15 16.79 10.99 20.64
C ARG A 15 15.97 10.84 19.35
N CYS A 16 16.51 10.22 18.31
CA CYS A 16 15.77 9.90 17.09
C CYS A 16 14.67 8.88 17.36
N TYR A 17 14.92 7.84 18.12
CA TYR A 17 13.94 6.80 18.50
C TYR A 17 12.80 7.39 19.33
N ALA A 18 13.12 8.20 20.35
CA ALA A 18 12.11 8.85 21.19
C ALA A 18 11.22 9.84 20.40
N ARG A 19 11.80 10.57 19.43
CA ARG A 19 11.03 11.46 18.55
C ARG A 19 10.10 10.68 17.62
N SER A 20 10.53 9.53 17.09
CA SER A 20 9.70 8.66 16.26
C SER A 20 8.50 8.13 17.04
N MET A 21 8.73 7.58 18.25
CA MET A 21 7.65 7.06 19.10
C MET A 21 6.61 8.12 19.50
N LEU A 22 7.06 9.35 19.79
CA LEU A 22 6.14 10.46 20.10
C LEU A 22 5.30 10.85 18.89
N ALA A 23 5.90 10.91 17.70
CA ALA A 23 5.20 11.20 16.46
C ALA A 23 4.16 10.11 16.13
N GLU A 24 4.54 8.85 16.26
CA GLU A 24 3.64 7.69 16.07
C GLU A 24 2.46 7.74 17.05
N SER A 25 2.73 7.98 18.33
CA SER A 25 1.69 8.10 19.37
C SER A 25 0.73 9.26 19.09
N LEU A 26 1.24 10.40 18.62
CA LEU A 26 0.43 11.56 18.27
C LEU A 26 -0.45 11.29 17.05
N VAL A 27 0.12 10.69 16.00
CA VAL A 27 -0.63 10.31 14.79
C VAL A 27 -1.71 9.29 15.15
N TYR A 28 -1.39 8.28 15.96
CA TYR A 28 -2.36 7.30 16.45
C TYR A 28 -3.50 7.97 17.20
N ALA A 29 -3.20 8.77 18.23
CA ALA A 29 -4.22 9.43 19.05
C ALA A 29 -5.14 10.33 18.23
N ARG A 30 -4.58 11.13 17.28
CA ARG A 30 -5.37 12.01 16.40
C ARG A 30 -6.24 11.22 15.43
N SER A 31 -5.77 10.06 14.96
CA SER A 31 -6.50 9.18 14.05
C SER A 31 -7.60 8.42 14.77
N PHE A 32 -7.38 7.98 16.02
CA PHE A 32 -8.29 7.15 16.79
C PHE A 32 -9.70 7.77 16.95
N TRP A 33 -9.77 9.07 17.26
CA TRP A 33 -11.03 9.77 17.45
C TRP A 33 -11.82 10.01 16.16
N ARG A 34 -11.16 9.95 15.01
CA ARG A 34 -11.77 10.13 13.67
C ARG A 34 -12.16 8.81 13.04
N THR A 35 -11.56 7.71 13.49
CA THR A 35 -11.77 6.38 12.93
C THR A 35 -13.01 5.73 13.53
N PRO A 36 -13.96 5.25 12.70
CA PRO A 36 -15.11 4.50 13.18
C PRO A 36 -14.67 3.28 14.00
N PRO A 37 -15.39 2.93 15.10
CA PRO A 37 -14.97 1.89 16.02
C PRO A 37 -14.54 0.55 15.40
N PRO A 38 -15.24 0.00 14.39
CA PRO A 38 -14.84 -1.27 13.77
C PRO A 38 -13.46 -1.26 13.10
N PHE A 39 -12.97 -0.08 12.68
CA PHE A 39 -11.72 0.09 11.96
C PHE A 39 -10.52 0.49 12.84
N ARG A 40 -10.74 0.79 14.12
CA ARG A 40 -9.67 1.18 15.06
C ARG A 40 -8.58 0.13 15.23
N PRO A 41 -8.86 -1.19 15.22
CA PRO A 41 -7.80 -2.20 15.31
C PRO A 41 -6.73 -2.10 14.23
N PHE A 42 -7.06 -1.58 13.05
CA PHE A 42 -6.12 -1.44 11.92
C PHE A 42 -5.16 -0.24 12.07
N LEU A 43 -5.42 0.67 13.01
CA LEU A 43 -4.62 1.89 13.17
C LEU A 43 -3.17 1.63 13.57
N VAL A 44 -2.91 0.61 14.37
CA VAL A 44 -1.54 0.28 14.81
C VAL A 44 -0.67 -0.05 13.60
N ASP A 45 -1.16 -0.91 12.72
CA ASP A 45 -0.43 -1.32 11.51
C ASP A 45 -0.29 -0.15 10.53
N ALA A 46 -1.34 0.66 10.37
CA ALA A 46 -1.33 1.83 9.50
C ALA A 46 -0.31 2.89 9.97
N VAL A 47 -0.23 3.17 11.27
CA VAL A 47 0.76 4.08 11.86
C VAL A 47 2.16 3.51 11.70
N GLY A 48 2.34 2.20 11.94
CA GLY A 48 3.63 1.52 11.74
C GLY A 48 4.12 1.61 10.29
N LEU A 49 3.23 1.42 9.32
CA LEU A 49 3.53 1.58 7.89
C LEU A 49 3.91 3.02 7.54
N TRP A 50 3.14 3.99 8.03
CA TRP A 50 3.45 5.41 7.85
C TRP A 50 4.82 5.76 8.42
N ALA A 51 5.10 5.38 9.67
CA ALA A 51 6.35 5.68 10.35
C ALA A 51 7.56 5.04 9.64
N ARG A 52 7.41 3.81 9.14
CA ARG A 52 8.42 3.16 8.31
C ARG A 52 8.66 3.94 7.01
N GLY A 53 7.58 4.34 6.33
CA GLY A 53 7.68 5.14 5.10
C GLY A 53 8.39 6.47 5.30
N GLU A 54 8.15 7.17 6.41
CA GLU A 54 8.86 8.40 6.77
C GLU A 54 10.36 8.13 7.01
N ARG A 55 10.71 7.08 7.77
CA ARG A 55 12.12 6.72 8.03
C ARG A 55 12.85 6.28 6.77
N GLN A 56 12.18 5.52 5.91
CA GLN A 56 12.76 4.90 4.71
C GLN A 56 12.43 5.66 3.42
N PHE A 57 11.95 6.90 3.52
CA PHE A 57 11.47 7.66 2.37
C PHE A 57 12.48 7.68 1.21
N ARG A 58 13.78 7.90 1.51
CA ARG A 58 14.83 7.91 0.48
C ARG A 58 14.99 6.54 -0.21
N ALA A 59 14.96 5.45 0.55
CA ALA A 59 15.09 4.10 0.02
C ALA A 59 13.84 3.69 -0.77
N TRP A 60 12.67 4.20 -0.37
CA TRP A 60 11.39 3.92 -1.04
C TRP A 60 11.14 4.80 -2.27
N THR A 61 11.77 5.97 -2.38
CA THR A 61 11.55 6.93 -3.48
C THR A 61 11.55 6.29 -4.87
N PRO A 62 12.47 5.37 -5.25
CA PRO A 62 12.42 4.74 -6.57
C PRO A 62 11.13 3.94 -6.80
N HIS A 63 10.66 3.20 -5.80
CA HIS A 63 9.39 2.45 -5.86
C HIS A 63 8.20 3.42 -5.93
N LEU A 64 8.14 4.40 -5.03
CA LEU A 64 7.06 5.38 -4.98
C LEU A 64 6.89 6.12 -6.32
N ASN A 65 8.00 6.53 -6.92
CA ASN A 65 7.96 7.22 -8.21
C ASN A 65 7.51 6.30 -9.34
N LYS A 66 7.96 5.04 -9.38
CA LYS A 66 7.51 4.08 -10.39
C LYS A 66 6.02 3.79 -10.28
N THR A 67 5.51 3.60 -9.06
CA THR A 67 4.07 3.40 -8.82
C THR A 67 3.27 4.61 -9.28
N ARG A 68 3.69 5.82 -8.91
CA ARG A 68 3.03 7.07 -9.37
C ARG A 68 3.07 7.20 -10.88
N THR A 69 4.22 6.91 -11.52
CA THR A 69 4.33 6.97 -12.99
C THR A 69 3.35 6.02 -13.67
N VAL A 70 3.22 4.76 -13.19
CA VAL A 70 2.23 3.83 -13.74
C VAL A 70 0.82 4.41 -13.67
N ILE A 71 0.44 4.97 -12.53
CA ILE A 71 -0.88 5.58 -12.35
C ILE A 71 -1.04 6.80 -13.26
N ASP A 72 -0.07 7.72 -13.25
CA ASP A 72 -0.13 8.96 -14.04
C ASP A 72 -0.21 8.69 -15.54
N THR A 73 0.56 7.72 -16.07
CA THR A 73 0.50 7.36 -17.49
C THR A 73 -0.81 6.67 -17.87
N THR A 74 -1.42 5.89 -16.96
CA THR A 74 -2.70 5.22 -17.20
C THR A 74 -3.88 6.20 -17.25
N ILE A 75 -3.77 7.37 -16.60
CA ILE A 75 -4.82 8.42 -16.63
C ILE A 75 -5.20 8.78 -18.06
N ASP A 76 -4.23 8.79 -18.98
CA ASP A 76 -4.47 9.21 -20.39
C ASP A 76 -5.40 8.24 -21.13
N ASP A 77 -5.43 6.97 -20.73
CA ASP A 77 -6.26 5.92 -21.32
C ASP A 77 -7.68 5.86 -20.69
N ILE A 78 -7.96 6.64 -19.65
CA ILE A 78 -9.24 6.63 -18.95
C ILE A 78 -10.18 7.70 -19.49
N ALA A 79 -11.37 7.28 -19.95
CA ALA A 79 -12.45 8.17 -20.34
C ALA A 79 -13.82 7.46 -20.13
N PRO A 80 -14.82 8.16 -19.57
CA PRO A 80 -14.75 9.52 -19.00
C PRO A 80 -13.93 9.56 -17.68
N ARG A 81 -13.80 10.72 -17.05
CA ARG A 81 -12.99 10.94 -15.83
C ARG A 81 -13.82 11.52 -14.70
N ARG A 82 -14.99 10.92 -14.45
CA ARG A 82 -15.94 11.39 -13.43
C ARG A 82 -15.49 10.91 -12.03
N LYS A 83 -15.26 9.62 -11.86
CA LYS A 83 -14.92 9.07 -10.55
C LYS A 83 -13.82 8.02 -10.64
N VAL A 84 -12.85 8.09 -9.73
CA VAL A 84 -11.80 7.08 -9.55
C VAL A 84 -11.81 6.58 -8.11
N ALA A 85 -11.59 5.27 -7.91
CA ALA A 85 -11.43 4.67 -6.60
C ALA A 85 -10.01 4.12 -6.43
N VAL A 86 -9.34 4.49 -5.34
CA VAL A 86 -8.02 3.98 -4.93
C VAL A 86 -8.23 3.03 -3.76
N LEU A 87 -7.89 1.76 -3.96
CA LEU A 87 -7.99 0.68 -2.97
C LEU A 87 -6.64 0.50 -2.27
N GLY A 88 -6.63 0.49 -0.94
CA GLY A 88 -5.41 0.42 -0.17
C GLY A 88 -4.63 1.74 -0.22
N ALA A 89 -5.35 2.86 -0.08
CA ALA A 89 -4.77 4.21 -0.23
C ALA A 89 -3.65 4.51 0.79
N GLY A 90 -3.69 3.88 1.97
CA GLY A 90 -2.67 3.99 3.01
C GLY A 90 -2.25 5.44 3.32
N PRO A 91 -0.95 5.67 3.56
CA PRO A 91 -0.41 7.02 3.81
C PRO A 91 -0.28 7.90 2.57
N LEU A 92 -0.73 7.47 1.39
CA LEU A 92 -0.63 8.17 0.10
C LEU A 92 0.83 8.45 -0.35
N PHE A 93 1.77 7.61 0.02
CA PHE A 93 3.16 7.81 -0.40
C PHE A 93 3.37 7.52 -1.89
N ASP A 94 2.66 6.55 -2.43
CA ASP A 94 2.76 6.02 -3.80
C ASP A 94 1.57 6.38 -4.70
N VAL A 95 0.59 7.11 -4.15
CA VAL A 95 -0.58 7.61 -4.91
C VAL A 95 -0.32 9.02 -5.41
N PRO A 96 -0.44 9.32 -6.71
CA PRO A 96 -0.31 10.68 -7.27
C PRO A 96 -1.61 11.47 -7.05
N LEU A 97 -1.93 11.75 -5.78
CA LEU A 97 -3.20 12.36 -5.38
C LEU A 97 -3.51 13.67 -6.12
N GLU A 98 -2.49 14.50 -6.37
CA GLU A 98 -2.66 15.77 -7.06
C GLU A 98 -3.13 15.58 -8.52
N SER A 99 -2.50 14.65 -9.25
CA SER A 99 -2.91 14.31 -10.63
C SER A 99 -4.34 13.77 -10.65
N LEU A 100 -4.66 12.84 -9.75
CA LEU A 100 -6.01 12.28 -9.65
C LEU A 100 -7.07 13.34 -9.32
N ALA A 101 -6.79 14.19 -8.32
CA ALA A 101 -7.73 15.23 -7.90
C ALA A 101 -7.95 16.35 -8.94
N ARG A 102 -6.95 16.61 -9.81
CA ARG A 102 -7.09 17.56 -10.92
C ARG A 102 -7.82 16.97 -12.12
N THR A 103 -7.79 15.66 -12.28
CA THR A 103 -8.27 14.99 -13.50
C THR A 103 -9.67 14.43 -13.34
N PHE A 104 -10.04 13.95 -12.17
CA PHE A 104 -11.34 13.34 -11.90
C PHE A 104 -12.25 14.28 -11.12
N ASP A 105 -13.54 14.23 -11.42
CA ASP A 105 -14.56 14.99 -10.65
C ASP A 105 -14.61 14.55 -9.19
N THR A 106 -14.34 13.26 -8.92
CA THR A 106 -14.32 12.69 -7.57
C THR A 106 -13.23 11.61 -7.43
N VAL A 107 -12.48 11.66 -6.33
CA VAL A 107 -11.50 10.65 -5.92
C VAL A 107 -11.97 9.98 -4.64
N LEU A 108 -12.18 8.67 -4.67
CA LEU A 108 -12.55 7.86 -3.52
C LEU A 108 -11.30 7.13 -3.01
N LEU A 109 -10.87 7.43 -1.79
CA LEU A 109 -9.80 6.73 -1.10
C LEU A 109 -10.44 5.67 -0.20
N ILE A 110 -10.29 4.40 -0.55
CA ILE A 110 -10.95 3.28 0.14
C ILE A 110 -9.90 2.46 0.89
N ASP A 111 -10.01 2.43 2.21
CA ASP A 111 -9.07 1.71 3.08
C ASP A 111 -9.75 1.36 4.42
N VAL A 112 -9.16 0.44 5.17
CA VAL A 112 -9.51 0.16 6.58
C VAL A 112 -9.00 1.23 7.55
N ALA A 113 -8.00 2.03 7.15
CA ALA A 113 -7.43 3.07 7.99
C ALA A 113 -7.10 4.33 7.21
N HIS A 114 -7.65 5.47 7.66
CA HIS A 114 -7.26 6.80 7.19
C HIS A 114 -6.62 7.56 8.34
N LEU A 115 -5.31 7.80 8.24
CA LEU A 115 -4.58 8.51 9.28
C LEU A 115 -4.88 10.00 9.25
N ALA A 116 -4.84 10.66 10.41
CA ALA A 116 -5.07 12.11 10.51
C ALA A 116 -4.12 12.92 9.63
N ILE A 117 -2.91 12.42 9.39
CA ILE A 117 -1.94 13.04 8.48
C ILE A 117 -2.35 12.89 7.01
N THR A 118 -3.03 11.81 6.64
CA THR A 118 -3.61 11.62 5.30
C THR A 118 -4.75 12.60 5.09
N ASP A 119 -5.64 12.78 6.08
CA ASP A 119 -6.70 13.78 6.03
C ASP A 119 -6.16 15.19 5.83
N GLU A 120 -5.04 15.55 6.46
CA GLU A 120 -4.40 16.86 6.28
C GLU A 120 -3.89 17.06 4.85
N ARG A 121 -3.33 16.02 4.24
CA ARG A 121 -2.87 16.06 2.85
C ARG A 121 -4.03 16.20 1.85
N THR A 122 -5.19 15.62 2.15
CA THR A 122 -6.36 15.62 1.26
C THR A 122 -7.23 16.87 1.37
N ARG A 123 -7.21 17.59 2.51
CA ARG A 123 -8.08 18.77 2.78
C ARG A 123 -8.04 19.85 1.73
N ARG A 124 -6.93 20.00 1.02
CA ARG A 124 -6.80 21.01 -0.03
C ARG A 124 -7.58 20.67 -1.31
N TYR A 125 -8.12 19.43 -1.39
CA TYR A 125 -8.89 18.95 -2.52
C TYR A 125 -10.34 18.74 -2.11
N GLY A 126 -11.25 19.55 -2.65
CA GLY A 126 -12.69 19.49 -2.33
C GLY A 126 -13.40 18.25 -2.90
N ASN A 127 -12.74 17.52 -3.80
CA ASN A 127 -13.28 16.36 -4.51
C ASN A 127 -12.69 15.02 -4.05
N VAL A 128 -11.95 14.98 -2.95
CA VAL A 128 -11.37 13.74 -2.38
C VAL A 128 -12.19 13.31 -1.17
N SER A 129 -12.63 12.05 -1.16
CA SER A 129 -13.42 11.45 -0.08
C SER A 129 -12.75 10.21 0.49
N HIS A 130 -12.76 10.06 1.81
CA HIS A 130 -12.29 8.89 2.52
C HIS A 130 -13.43 7.93 2.80
N ILE A 131 -13.26 6.66 2.47
CA ILE A 131 -14.24 5.60 2.69
C ILE A 131 -13.58 4.50 3.49
N TRP A 132 -14.09 4.28 4.72
CA TRP A 132 -13.65 3.16 5.57
C TRP A 132 -14.34 1.89 5.11
N ARG A 133 -13.57 0.96 4.58
CA ARG A 133 -14.07 -0.34 4.15
C ARG A 133 -12.99 -1.40 4.23
N ASP A 134 -13.35 -2.56 4.77
CA ASP A 134 -12.55 -3.77 4.64
C ASP A 134 -12.72 -4.31 3.22
N LEU A 135 -11.61 -4.43 2.51
CA LEU A 135 -11.53 -4.88 1.13
C LEU A 135 -11.26 -6.39 1.01
N ALA A 136 -11.12 -7.07 2.15
CA ALA A 136 -10.92 -8.52 2.22
C ALA A 136 -11.50 -9.10 3.52
N PRO A 137 -12.78 -8.83 3.85
CA PRO A 137 -13.38 -9.36 5.06
C PRO A 137 -13.42 -10.89 5.02
N PRO A 138 -13.14 -11.56 6.15
CA PRO A 138 -13.11 -13.02 6.20
C PRO A 138 -14.40 -13.66 5.67
N GLY A 139 -14.24 -14.68 4.82
CA GLY A 139 -15.38 -15.41 4.23
C GLY A 139 -16.10 -14.71 3.08
N GLU A 140 -15.77 -13.45 2.75
CA GLU A 140 -16.38 -12.74 1.64
C GLU A 140 -15.77 -13.16 0.30
N ALA A 141 -16.58 -13.78 -0.55
CA ALA A 141 -16.14 -14.29 -1.84
C ALA A 141 -16.02 -13.19 -2.93
N ARG A 142 -16.72 -12.06 -2.76
CA ARG A 142 -16.80 -10.98 -3.75
C ARG A 142 -16.61 -9.60 -3.12
N PRO A 143 -15.49 -9.35 -2.44
CA PRO A 143 -15.29 -8.16 -1.61
C PRO A 143 -15.31 -6.84 -2.39
N LEU A 144 -15.06 -6.89 -3.70
CA LEU A 144 -15.07 -5.72 -4.59
C LEU A 144 -16.36 -5.53 -5.40
N ALA A 145 -17.37 -6.40 -5.24
CA ALA A 145 -18.59 -6.34 -6.04
C ALA A 145 -19.32 -4.99 -5.91
N PHE A 146 -19.28 -4.36 -4.73
CA PHE A 146 -19.90 -3.06 -4.46
C PHE A 146 -19.42 -1.94 -5.38
N LEU A 147 -18.21 -2.05 -5.95
CA LEU A 147 -17.65 -1.05 -6.85
C LEU A 147 -18.46 -0.96 -8.17
N ASN A 148 -19.10 -2.06 -8.59
CA ASN A 148 -19.96 -2.06 -9.75
C ASN A 148 -21.28 -1.28 -9.54
N ASP A 149 -21.63 -1.00 -8.28
CA ASP A 149 -22.85 -0.25 -7.91
C ASP A 149 -22.54 1.22 -7.60
N VAL A 150 -21.26 1.62 -7.63
CA VAL A 150 -20.85 3.02 -7.49
C VAL A 150 -21.14 3.75 -8.80
N ALA A 151 -22.13 4.64 -8.77
CA ALA A 151 -22.48 5.44 -9.95
C ALA A 151 -21.28 6.25 -10.47
N ASP A 152 -21.12 6.27 -11.78
CA ASP A 152 -20.08 7.04 -12.47
C ASP A 152 -18.63 6.69 -12.08
N LEU A 153 -18.39 5.46 -11.60
CA LEU A 153 -17.06 4.96 -11.36
C LEU A 153 -16.42 4.54 -12.69
N ASP A 154 -15.39 5.25 -13.09
CA ASP A 154 -14.73 5.07 -14.40
C ASP A 154 -13.40 4.33 -14.30
N TRP A 155 -12.78 4.29 -13.11
CA TRP A 155 -11.49 3.64 -12.91
C TRP A 155 -11.29 3.16 -11.46
N VAL A 156 -10.62 2.03 -11.29
CA VAL A 156 -10.23 1.46 -10.00
C VAL A 156 -8.72 1.23 -9.98
N ILE A 157 -8.05 1.64 -8.91
CA ILE A 157 -6.62 1.48 -8.70
C ILE A 157 -6.40 0.67 -7.43
N SER A 158 -5.76 -0.50 -7.51
CA SER A 158 -5.33 -1.29 -6.35
C SER A 158 -3.82 -1.17 -6.19
N VAL A 159 -3.37 -0.58 -5.06
CA VAL A 159 -1.96 -0.24 -4.83
C VAL A 159 -1.43 -0.98 -3.62
N ASN A 160 -0.45 -1.88 -3.84
CA ASN A 160 0.28 -2.64 -2.81
C ASN A 160 -0.64 -3.33 -1.78
N LEU A 161 -1.89 -3.64 -2.17
CA LEU A 161 -2.92 -4.19 -1.28
C LEU A 161 -2.95 -5.71 -1.33
N ALA A 162 -2.80 -6.35 -2.50
CA ALA A 162 -2.98 -7.79 -2.66
C ALA A 162 -2.05 -8.62 -1.76
N SER A 163 -0.78 -8.24 -1.65
CA SER A 163 0.19 -8.88 -0.75
C SER A 163 -0.15 -8.69 0.73
N GLN A 164 -0.68 -7.51 1.08
CA GLN A 164 -1.11 -7.20 2.46
C GLN A 164 -2.31 -8.04 2.86
N ILE A 165 -3.29 -8.19 1.98
CA ILE A 165 -4.44 -9.10 2.16
C ILE A 165 -3.96 -10.52 2.49
N GLY A 166 -3.01 -11.06 1.72
CA GLY A 166 -2.45 -12.39 1.98
C GLY A 166 -1.70 -12.52 3.30
N ARG A 167 -1.17 -11.42 3.83
CA ARG A 167 -0.44 -11.38 5.10
C ARG A 167 -1.37 -11.25 6.31
N THR A 168 -2.46 -10.51 6.18
CA THR A 168 -3.41 -10.24 7.27
C THR A 168 -4.56 -11.26 7.34
N ALA A 169 -4.77 -12.04 6.28
CA ALA A 169 -5.80 -13.08 6.26
C ALA A 169 -5.55 -14.15 7.33
N PRO A 170 -6.63 -14.77 7.87
CA PRO A 170 -6.50 -15.90 8.79
C PRO A 170 -5.67 -17.05 8.22
N ALA A 171 -5.09 -17.86 9.12
CA ALA A 171 -4.27 -18.99 8.73
C ALA A 171 -5.04 -19.93 7.77
N GLY A 172 -4.44 -20.27 6.64
CA GLY A 172 -5.03 -21.12 5.60
C GLY A 172 -5.96 -20.39 4.62
N GLU A 173 -6.32 -19.12 4.85
CA GLU A 173 -7.22 -18.36 3.97
C GLU A 173 -6.50 -17.36 3.04
N ALA A 174 -5.22 -17.12 3.27
CA ALA A 174 -4.44 -16.13 2.55
C ALA A 174 -4.57 -16.22 1.02
N ARG A 175 -4.48 -17.44 0.46
CA ARG A 175 -4.62 -17.65 -0.98
C ARG A 175 -6.02 -17.30 -1.47
N ARG A 176 -7.07 -17.72 -0.74
CA ARG A 176 -8.46 -17.43 -1.11
C ARG A 176 -8.75 -15.93 -1.08
N ALA A 177 -8.23 -15.23 -0.07
CA ALA A 177 -8.41 -13.78 0.04
C ALA A 177 -7.71 -13.02 -1.10
N ILE A 178 -6.50 -13.44 -1.49
CA ILE A 178 -5.81 -12.91 -2.67
C ILE A 178 -6.61 -13.20 -3.95
N ASP A 179 -7.07 -14.44 -4.13
CA ASP A 179 -7.87 -14.82 -5.29
C ASP A 179 -9.16 -13.99 -5.38
N ALA A 180 -9.88 -13.82 -4.26
CA ALA A 180 -11.11 -13.03 -4.21
C ALA A 180 -10.87 -11.57 -4.60
N HIS A 181 -9.75 -10.97 -4.17
CA HIS A 181 -9.37 -9.62 -4.53
C HIS A 181 -9.02 -9.50 -6.03
N LEU A 182 -8.09 -10.33 -6.52
CA LEU A 182 -7.63 -10.28 -7.92
C LEU A 182 -8.74 -10.63 -8.92
N ASP A 183 -9.54 -11.65 -8.62
CA ASP A 183 -10.71 -12.00 -9.42
C ASP A 183 -11.77 -10.91 -9.32
N GLY A 184 -11.90 -10.28 -8.16
CA GLY A 184 -12.78 -9.13 -7.95
C GLY A 184 -12.43 -7.98 -8.88
N LEU A 185 -11.16 -7.63 -9.01
CA LEU A 185 -10.69 -6.62 -9.97
C LEU A 185 -11.04 -7.02 -11.41
N GLY A 186 -10.82 -8.29 -11.79
CA GLY A 186 -11.15 -8.79 -13.14
C GLY A 186 -12.65 -8.83 -13.47
N ARG A 187 -13.53 -8.78 -12.45
CA ARG A 187 -15.00 -8.74 -12.62
C ARG A 187 -15.60 -7.34 -12.60
N LEU A 188 -14.78 -6.31 -12.49
CA LEU A 188 -15.24 -4.92 -12.54
C LEU A 188 -15.70 -4.56 -13.95
N ARG A 189 -16.73 -3.68 -14.02
CA ARG A 189 -17.25 -3.16 -15.30
C ARG A 189 -16.36 -2.07 -15.91
N MET A 190 -15.54 -1.43 -15.09
CA MET A 190 -14.60 -0.38 -15.48
C MET A 190 -13.16 -0.91 -15.49
N PRO A 191 -12.21 -0.22 -16.13
CA PRO A 191 -10.79 -0.53 -16.06
C PRO A 191 -10.28 -0.60 -14.62
N ALA A 192 -9.32 -1.50 -14.38
CA ALA A 192 -8.65 -1.63 -13.10
C ALA A 192 -7.14 -1.68 -13.28
N THR A 193 -6.42 -0.86 -12.52
CA THR A 193 -4.95 -0.90 -12.44
C THR A 193 -4.54 -1.65 -11.18
N LEU A 194 -3.57 -2.55 -11.31
CA LEU A 194 -2.97 -3.25 -10.19
C LEU A 194 -1.47 -2.96 -10.11
N VAL A 195 -1.02 -2.50 -8.95
CA VAL A 195 0.40 -2.50 -8.56
C VAL A 195 0.52 -3.31 -7.28
N THR A 196 1.39 -4.33 -7.26
CA THR A 196 1.58 -5.17 -6.08
C THR A 196 2.97 -5.78 -6.03
N ASP A 197 3.48 -5.98 -4.82
CA ASP A 197 4.63 -6.83 -4.57
C ASP A 197 4.22 -8.31 -4.59
N ILE A 198 5.05 -9.14 -5.20
CA ILE A 198 4.74 -10.55 -5.47
C ILE A 198 5.62 -11.53 -4.72
N ASP A 199 6.81 -11.13 -4.39
CA ASP A 199 7.77 -11.90 -3.60
C ASP A 199 8.64 -10.96 -2.76
N TYR A 200 9.33 -11.53 -1.77
CA TYR A 200 10.45 -10.85 -1.12
C TYR A 200 11.64 -11.77 -0.94
N ARG A 201 12.82 -11.14 -0.83
CA ARG A 201 14.08 -11.79 -0.50
C ARG A 201 14.81 -11.02 0.57
N VAL A 202 15.43 -11.75 1.49
CA VAL A 202 16.26 -11.22 2.56
C VAL A 202 17.70 -11.62 2.31
N PHE A 203 18.60 -10.65 2.33
CA PHE A 203 20.03 -10.83 2.11
C PHE A 203 20.82 -10.35 3.33
N ASP A 204 21.95 -10.99 3.61
CA ASP A 204 22.96 -10.49 4.54
C ASP A 204 23.87 -9.42 3.88
N ARG A 205 24.90 -8.98 4.63
CA ARG A 205 25.86 -7.98 4.13
C ARG A 205 26.76 -8.48 3.01
N ASP A 206 26.99 -9.79 2.94
CA ASP A 206 27.81 -10.43 1.91
C ASP A 206 26.99 -10.73 0.64
N GLY A 207 25.70 -10.46 0.67
CA GLY A 207 24.79 -10.70 -0.44
C GLY A 207 24.24 -12.12 -0.50
N THR A 208 24.45 -12.93 0.56
CA THR A 208 23.89 -14.28 0.67
C THR A 208 22.37 -14.19 0.87
N LEU A 209 21.61 -14.98 0.12
CA LEU A 209 20.18 -15.13 0.30
C LEU A 209 19.90 -15.93 1.58
N LEU A 210 19.21 -15.30 2.52
CA LEU A 210 18.83 -15.91 3.81
C LEU A 210 17.39 -16.42 3.83
N GLU A 211 16.49 -15.72 3.12
CA GLU A 211 15.05 -16.03 3.13
C GLU A 211 14.43 -15.53 1.82
N GLU A 212 13.47 -16.27 1.30
CA GLU A 212 12.56 -15.78 0.27
C GLU A 212 11.15 -16.30 0.50
N ALA A 213 10.14 -15.55 0.07
CA ALA A 213 8.76 -15.99 0.14
C ALA A 213 7.93 -15.43 -1.02
N ASP A 214 7.01 -16.26 -1.49
CA ASP A 214 5.95 -15.89 -2.41
C ASP A 214 4.81 -15.21 -1.65
N LEU A 215 4.58 -13.93 -1.93
CA LEU A 215 3.50 -13.14 -1.34
C LEU A 215 2.15 -13.43 -1.99
N MET A 216 2.14 -13.97 -3.20
CA MET A 216 0.91 -14.35 -3.90
C MET A 216 0.38 -15.75 -3.52
N ARG A 217 1.09 -16.46 -2.65
CA ARG A 217 0.68 -17.80 -2.16
C ARG A 217 0.40 -18.79 -3.31
N GLY A 218 1.23 -18.78 -4.34
CA GLY A 218 1.08 -19.64 -5.52
C GLY A 218 0.02 -19.17 -6.51
N ARG A 219 -0.58 -17.98 -6.35
CA ARG A 219 -1.45 -17.40 -7.38
C ARG A 219 -0.63 -17.03 -8.61
N PRO A 220 -0.87 -17.67 -9.78
CA PRO A 220 -0.24 -17.24 -11.00
C PRO A 220 -0.78 -15.87 -11.42
N LEU A 221 0.12 -15.00 -11.85
CA LEU A 221 -0.24 -13.70 -12.43
C LEU A 221 0.01 -13.71 -13.94
N PRO A 222 -0.73 -12.95 -14.73
CA PRO A 222 -0.42 -12.74 -16.14
C PRO A 222 0.94 -12.07 -16.28
N ARG A 223 1.41 -11.93 -17.52
CA ARG A 223 2.66 -11.20 -17.81
C ARG A 223 2.47 -9.71 -17.43
N PRO A 224 3.24 -9.17 -16.48
CA PRO A 224 3.14 -7.76 -16.10
C PRO A 224 3.72 -6.86 -17.19
N GLU A 225 3.21 -5.64 -17.30
CA GLU A 225 3.78 -4.63 -18.19
C GLU A 225 5.11 -4.11 -17.66
N SER A 226 5.22 -3.94 -16.34
CA SER A 226 6.47 -3.51 -15.72
C SER A 226 6.77 -4.27 -14.43
N ARG A 227 8.07 -4.37 -14.12
CA ARG A 227 8.59 -5.00 -12.90
C ARG A 227 9.78 -4.22 -12.35
N TRP A 228 9.86 -4.09 -11.02
CA TRP A 228 11.00 -3.46 -10.36
C TRP A 228 11.22 -4.00 -8.95
N LEU A 229 12.35 -3.61 -8.35
CA LEU A 229 12.69 -3.95 -6.98
C LEU A 229 12.35 -2.79 -6.04
N TRP A 230 11.86 -3.13 -4.86
CA TRP A 230 11.58 -2.21 -3.77
C TRP A 230 12.39 -2.60 -2.54
N ALA A 231 13.29 -1.74 -2.09
CA ALA A 231 14.06 -1.91 -0.86
C ALA A 231 13.16 -1.55 0.34
N VAL A 232 12.30 -2.49 0.75
CA VAL A 232 11.32 -2.29 1.83
C VAL A 232 11.99 -2.05 3.17
N ALA A 233 13.02 -2.85 3.48
CA ALA A 233 13.81 -2.71 4.69
C ALA A 233 15.32 -2.76 4.34
N PRO A 234 15.97 -1.61 4.18
CA PRO A 234 17.43 -1.53 4.10
C PRO A 234 18.10 -2.04 5.37
N PHE A 235 19.42 -2.25 5.31
CA PHE A 235 20.20 -2.60 6.49
C PHE A 235 19.96 -1.59 7.63
N GLY A 236 19.68 -2.12 8.82
CA GLY A 236 19.40 -1.31 10.02
C GLY A 236 17.93 -0.99 10.26
N GLU A 237 17.02 -1.26 9.33
CA GLU A 237 15.57 -1.06 9.57
C GLU A 237 14.96 -2.20 10.39
N GLU A 238 15.01 -3.43 9.92
CA GLU A 238 14.48 -4.61 10.64
C GLU A 238 15.59 -5.35 11.40
N HIS A 239 16.80 -5.35 10.85
CA HIS A 239 17.98 -6.00 11.43
C HIS A 239 19.26 -5.29 10.98
N PRO A 240 20.29 -5.15 11.84
CA PRO A 240 21.53 -4.47 11.48
C PRO A 240 22.21 -5.04 10.23
N ASP A 241 22.21 -6.37 10.07
CA ASP A 241 22.97 -7.08 9.06
C ASP A 241 22.10 -7.75 7.99
N ARG A 242 20.83 -7.38 7.90
CA ARG A 242 19.89 -7.92 6.90
C ARG A 242 19.15 -6.80 6.19
N ARG A 243 18.90 -7.01 4.89
CA ARG A 243 18.04 -6.15 4.09
C ARG A 243 16.95 -6.99 3.43
N ARG A 244 15.74 -6.43 3.31
CA ARG A 244 14.61 -7.05 2.61
C ARG A 244 14.29 -6.28 1.35
N ILE A 245 14.18 -7.00 0.25
CA ILE A 245 13.86 -6.47 -1.07
C ILE A 245 12.63 -7.19 -1.60
N HIS A 246 11.63 -6.47 -2.03
CA HIS A 246 10.45 -7.00 -2.69
C HIS A 246 10.55 -6.84 -4.22
N SER A 247 9.99 -7.81 -4.95
CA SER A 247 9.72 -7.66 -6.38
C SER A 247 8.30 -7.12 -6.55
N VAL A 248 8.18 -6.00 -7.26
CA VAL A 248 6.90 -5.35 -7.54
C VAL A 248 6.57 -5.49 -9.01
N VAL A 249 5.30 -5.70 -9.32
CA VAL A 249 4.76 -5.75 -10.69
C VAL A 249 3.62 -4.76 -10.85
N ALA A 250 3.42 -4.30 -12.09
CA ALA A 250 2.31 -3.43 -12.44
C ALA A 250 1.58 -3.90 -13.69
N PHE A 251 0.27 -3.72 -13.62
CA PHE A 251 -0.69 -3.98 -14.69
C PHE A 251 -1.55 -2.72 -14.82
N PRO A 252 -1.25 -1.81 -15.75
CA PRO A 252 -2.06 -0.61 -16.01
C PRO A 252 -3.51 -0.94 -16.31
N ASP A 253 -3.74 -2.02 -17.07
CA ASP A 253 -5.07 -2.60 -17.28
C ASP A 253 -5.07 -4.08 -16.81
N TRP A 254 -5.66 -4.33 -15.65
CA TRP A 254 -5.80 -5.68 -15.10
C TRP A 254 -6.77 -6.50 -15.95
N PRO A 255 -6.39 -7.72 -16.40
CA PRO A 255 -7.21 -8.52 -17.29
C PRO A 255 -8.62 -8.77 -16.76
N ARG A 256 -9.62 -8.46 -17.57
CA ARG A 256 -11.01 -8.76 -17.26
C ARG A 256 -11.25 -10.26 -17.33
N LEU A 257 -11.99 -10.77 -16.36
CA LEU A 257 -12.48 -12.13 -16.42
C LEU A 257 -13.73 -12.15 -17.30
N SER A 258 -13.82 -13.12 -18.23
CA SER A 258 -15.05 -13.37 -18.96
C SER A 258 -16.18 -13.63 -17.96
N ALA A 259 -17.37 -13.11 -18.26
CA ALA A 259 -18.55 -13.47 -17.49
C ALA A 259 -18.75 -14.99 -17.58
N PRO A 260 -19.11 -15.66 -16.45
CA PRO A 260 -19.39 -17.08 -16.43
C PRO A 260 -20.58 -17.45 -17.30
#